data_e23f900c3f1f66034bbdcb4434eb2a63
#
_entry.id   e23f900c3f1f66034bbdcb4434eb2a63
#
_cell.length_a   1.000
_cell.length_b   1.000
_cell.length_c   1.000
_cell.angle_alpha   90.00
_cell.angle_beta   90.00
_cell.angle_gamma   90.00
#
_symmetry.space_group_name_H-M   'P 1'
#
loop_
_entity.id
_entity.type
_entity.pdbx_description
1 polymer ?
#
loop_
_entity_poly.entity_id
_entity_poly.type
_entity_poly.pdbx_seq_one_letter_code
_entity_poly.pdbx_strand_id
1 'polypeptide(L)'
;MFAKIQSYKPALDLLNQVDADVITFETRSSGALDLEAIGRQITEKKVGIGVIDHHTLQVESPEEVAGDIRAALRHVPAERLILCSDCGMGREGMSRRHAYYKMVSLVLGTNLVRKELGLPQADCLAADPKFSLIRTT
;
A
#
# COMPACT_ATOMS: atom_id res chain seq x y z
N MET A 1 -18.55 -0.12 13.56
CA MET A 1 -17.70 -1.33 13.67
C MET A 1 -17.39 -1.80 12.27
N PHE A 2 -16.12 -2.01 11.92
CA PHE A 2 -15.74 -2.53 10.60
C PHE A 2 -15.70 -4.05 10.64
N ALA A 3 -16.23 -4.68 9.59
CA ALA A 3 -16.06 -6.11 9.43
C ALA A 3 -14.57 -6.42 9.24
N LYS A 4 -14.05 -7.43 9.94
CA LYS A 4 -12.69 -7.91 9.68
C LYS A 4 -12.72 -8.72 8.40
N ILE A 5 -11.79 -8.40 7.48
CA ILE A 5 -11.52 -9.25 6.32
C ILE A 5 -10.99 -10.59 6.84
N GLN A 6 -11.65 -11.68 6.49
CA GLN A 6 -11.27 -13.00 6.98
C GLN A 6 -10.27 -13.69 6.07
N SER A 7 -10.45 -13.61 4.76
CA SER A 7 -9.52 -14.14 3.75
C SER A 7 -9.96 -13.73 2.35
N TYR A 8 -9.00 -13.45 1.48
CA TYR A 8 -9.22 -13.22 0.06
C TYR A 8 -9.22 -14.52 -0.76
N LYS A 9 -8.64 -15.61 -0.22
CA LYS A 9 -8.40 -16.86 -0.94
C LYS A 9 -9.61 -17.38 -1.70
N PRO A 10 -10.84 -17.38 -1.13
CA PRO A 10 -12.01 -17.91 -1.84
C PRO A 10 -12.39 -17.14 -3.11
N ALA A 11 -11.96 -15.88 -3.23
CA ALA A 11 -12.32 -14.99 -4.34
C ALA A 11 -11.20 -14.83 -5.38
N LEU A 12 -9.97 -15.25 -5.09
CA LEU A 12 -8.80 -14.92 -5.91
C LEU A 12 -8.90 -15.45 -7.35
N ASP A 13 -9.41 -16.65 -7.56
CA ASP A 13 -9.57 -17.22 -8.90
C ASP A 13 -10.56 -16.41 -9.74
N LEU A 14 -11.66 -15.97 -9.13
CA LEU A 14 -12.65 -15.13 -9.81
C LEU A 14 -12.09 -13.73 -10.08
N LEU A 15 -11.38 -13.16 -9.12
CA LEU A 15 -10.72 -11.84 -9.26
C LEU A 15 -9.67 -11.85 -10.38
N ASN A 16 -8.95 -12.96 -10.54
CA ASN A 16 -7.99 -13.08 -11.65
C ASN A 16 -8.67 -13.12 -13.04
N GLN A 17 -9.95 -13.50 -13.11
CA GLN A 17 -10.73 -13.57 -14.36
C GLN A 17 -11.52 -12.29 -14.68
N VAL A 18 -11.65 -11.37 -13.72
CA VAL A 18 -12.38 -10.09 -13.94
C VAL A 18 -11.70 -9.28 -15.05
N ASP A 19 -12.47 -8.67 -15.92
CA ASP A 19 -11.97 -7.76 -16.96
C ASP A 19 -11.53 -6.43 -16.33
N ALA A 20 -10.32 -6.43 -15.80
CA ALA A 20 -9.66 -5.28 -15.17
C ALA A 20 -8.14 -5.44 -15.24
N ASP A 21 -7.42 -4.33 -15.37
CA ASP A 21 -5.96 -4.32 -15.44
C ASP A 21 -5.30 -4.44 -14.07
N VAL A 22 -5.99 -4.02 -13.02
CA VAL A 22 -5.50 -3.94 -11.65
C VAL A 22 -6.54 -4.46 -10.67
N ILE A 23 -6.12 -5.29 -9.72
CA ILE A 23 -6.91 -5.65 -8.54
C ILE A 23 -6.22 -5.11 -7.30
N THR A 24 -6.96 -4.42 -6.45
CA THR A 24 -6.44 -3.85 -5.21
C THR A 24 -6.92 -4.60 -3.98
N PHE A 25 -6.07 -4.69 -2.97
CA PHE A 25 -6.33 -5.40 -1.72
C PHE A 25 -6.00 -4.51 -0.51
N GLU A 26 -6.86 -4.53 0.49
CA GLU A 26 -6.57 -3.97 1.80
C GLU A 26 -5.59 -4.89 2.53
N THR A 27 -4.36 -4.47 2.70
CA THR A 27 -3.31 -5.29 3.30
C THR A 27 -2.69 -4.67 4.53
N ARG A 28 -2.66 -3.37 4.68
CA ARG A 28 -2.12 -2.71 5.86
C ARG A 28 -2.98 -2.98 7.10
N SER A 29 -4.27 -2.73 7.03
CA SER A 29 -5.22 -2.93 8.15
C SER A 29 -5.49 -4.40 8.44
N SER A 30 -5.30 -5.28 7.47
CA SER A 30 -5.46 -6.73 7.62
C SER A 30 -4.20 -7.45 8.11
N GLY A 31 -3.08 -6.76 8.29
CA GLY A 31 -1.81 -7.37 8.69
C GLY A 31 -1.17 -8.25 7.61
N ALA A 32 -1.21 -7.77 6.36
CA ALA A 32 -0.66 -8.48 5.20
C ALA A 32 -1.36 -9.82 4.88
N LEU A 33 -2.67 -9.88 5.14
CA LEU A 33 -3.48 -11.08 4.94
C LEU A 33 -3.37 -11.60 3.49
N ASP A 34 -3.08 -12.88 3.37
CA ASP A 34 -3.05 -13.62 2.10
C ASP A 34 -2.07 -13.12 1.02
N LEU A 35 -1.07 -12.31 1.34
CA LEU A 35 -0.12 -11.76 0.37
C LEU A 35 0.52 -12.85 -0.52
N GLU A 36 0.92 -13.98 0.05
CA GLU A 36 1.47 -15.10 -0.71
C GLU A 36 0.46 -15.67 -1.71
N ALA A 37 -0.78 -15.89 -1.26
CA ALA A 37 -1.84 -16.40 -2.11
C ALA A 37 -2.21 -15.40 -3.23
N ILE A 38 -2.28 -14.11 -2.90
CA ILE A 38 -2.51 -13.03 -3.87
C ILE A 38 -1.42 -13.05 -4.93
N GLY A 39 -0.15 -13.05 -4.55
CA GLY A 39 0.97 -13.05 -5.48
C GLY A 39 1.01 -14.28 -6.39
N ARG A 40 0.61 -15.44 -5.86
CA ARG A 40 0.58 -16.72 -6.60
C ARG A 40 -0.61 -16.84 -7.56
N GLN A 41 -1.78 -16.34 -7.19
CA GLN A 41 -3.02 -16.56 -7.94
C GLN A 41 -3.38 -15.41 -8.87
N ILE A 42 -3.06 -14.16 -8.51
CA ILE A 42 -3.28 -13.01 -9.41
C ILE A 42 -2.07 -12.89 -10.33
N THR A 43 -2.10 -13.54 -11.47
CA THR A 43 -0.97 -13.65 -12.40
C THR A 43 -1.08 -12.75 -13.63
N GLU A 44 -2.31 -12.49 -14.08
CA GLU A 44 -2.60 -11.79 -15.34
C GLU A 44 -2.74 -10.26 -15.14
N LYS A 45 -2.69 -9.78 -13.91
CA LYS A 45 -3.01 -8.40 -13.56
C LYS A 45 -1.93 -7.75 -12.71
N LYS A 46 -1.93 -6.43 -12.66
CA LYS A 46 -1.21 -5.71 -11.61
C LYS A 46 -1.95 -5.85 -10.29
N VAL A 47 -1.18 -5.87 -9.22
CA VAL A 47 -1.68 -6.04 -7.86
C VAL A 47 -1.47 -4.74 -7.09
N GLY A 48 -2.55 -4.11 -6.68
CA GLY A 48 -2.54 -2.97 -5.77
C GLY A 48 -2.51 -3.44 -4.32
N ILE A 49 -1.52 -3.01 -3.57
CA ILE A 49 -1.34 -3.36 -2.15
C ILE A 49 -1.50 -2.10 -1.31
N GLY A 50 -2.43 -2.15 -0.36
CA GLY A 50 -2.61 -1.09 0.63
C GLY A 50 -1.46 -1.10 1.64
N VAL A 51 -0.74 0.02 1.74
CA VAL A 51 0.36 0.23 2.68
C VAL A 51 0.09 1.39 3.65
N ILE A 52 -1.10 1.96 3.57
CA ILE A 52 -1.59 3.02 4.45
C ILE A 52 -2.94 2.60 5.03
N ASP A 53 -3.04 2.58 6.35
CA ASP A 53 -4.27 2.25 7.06
C ASP A 53 -5.20 3.47 7.14
N HIS A 54 -6.41 3.33 6.61
CA HIS A 54 -7.45 4.37 6.68
C HIS A 54 -8.27 4.30 7.98
N HIS A 55 -8.08 3.26 8.81
CA HIS A 55 -8.83 3.07 10.05
C HIS A 55 -8.27 3.86 11.24
N THR A 56 -7.05 4.36 11.15
CA THR A 56 -6.37 5.08 12.22
C THR A 56 -5.94 6.48 11.79
N LEU A 57 -5.93 7.41 12.75
CA LEU A 57 -5.36 8.75 12.57
C LEU A 57 -3.84 8.76 12.71
N GLN A 58 -3.23 7.68 13.19
CA GLN A 58 -1.79 7.55 13.24
C GLN A 58 -1.21 7.62 11.82
N VAL A 59 -0.23 8.48 11.63
CA VAL A 59 0.51 8.58 10.37
C VAL A 59 1.64 7.57 10.41
N GLU A 60 1.67 6.69 9.44
CA GLU A 60 2.74 5.71 9.27
C GLU A 60 4.08 6.41 9.02
N SER A 61 5.17 5.87 9.54
CA SER A 61 6.51 6.31 9.14
C SER A 61 6.84 5.82 7.72
N PRO A 62 7.69 6.53 6.96
CA PRO A 62 8.17 6.04 5.68
C PRO A 62 8.82 4.65 5.77
N GLU A 63 9.47 4.33 6.89
CA GLU A 63 10.11 3.03 7.08
C GLU A 63 9.10 1.90 7.33
N GLU A 64 8.01 2.15 8.04
CA GLU A 64 6.91 1.19 8.17
C GLU A 64 6.31 0.87 6.79
N VAL A 65 6.05 1.90 5.99
CA VAL A 65 5.57 1.73 4.61
C VAL A 65 6.56 0.93 3.77
N ALA A 66 7.85 1.26 3.84
CA ALA A 66 8.90 0.51 3.13
C ALA A 66 8.96 -0.97 3.58
N GLY A 67 8.74 -1.24 4.86
CA GLY A 67 8.66 -2.60 5.40
C GLY A 67 7.51 -3.41 4.77
N ASP A 68 6.32 -2.81 4.66
CA ASP A 68 5.17 -3.46 4.01
C ASP A 68 5.42 -3.71 2.52
N ILE A 69 6.06 -2.75 1.83
CA ILE A 69 6.42 -2.91 0.41
C ILE A 69 7.43 -4.05 0.23
N ARG A 70 8.47 -4.14 1.06
CA ARG A 70 9.44 -5.25 1.02
C ARG A 70 8.76 -6.59 1.27
N ALA A 71 7.76 -6.63 2.16
CA ALA A 71 6.95 -7.83 2.39
C ALA A 71 6.15 -8.23 1.14
N ALA A 72 5.52 -7.27 0.47
CA ALA A 72 4.78 -7.51 -0.77
C ALA A 72 5.68 -7.99 -1.91
N LEU A 73 6.88 -7.42 -2.05
CA LEU A 73 7.86 -7.79 -3.08
C LEU A 73 8.37 -9.23 -2.99
N ARG A 74 8.21 -9.89 -1.85
CA ARG A 74 8.50 -11.33 -1.74
C ARG A 74 7.53 -12.20 -2.53
N HIS A 75 6.36 -11.68 -2.88
CA HIS A 75 5.28 -12.42 -3.49
C HIS A 75 4.81 -11.84 -4.84
N VAL A 76 4.98 -10.54 -5.03
CA VAL A 76 4.56 -9.82 -6.25
C VAL A 76 5.77 -9.11 -6.83
N PRO A 77 6.15 -9.38 -8.09
CA PRO A 77 7.27 -8.70 -8.72
C PRO A 77 7.00 -7.20 -8.91
N ALA A 78 8.06 -6.40 -8.84
CA ALA A 78 7.97 -4.93 -8.80
C ALA A 78 7.21 -4.33 -9.99
N GLU A 79 7.36 -4.89 -11.18
CA GLU A 79 6.69 -4.44 -12.41
C GLU A 79 5.17 -4.63 -12.40
N ARG A 80 4.66 -5.51 -11.53
CA ARG A 80 3.23 -5.74 -11.33
C ARG A 80 2.68 -5.12 -10.04
N LEU A 81 3.55 -4.60 -9.16
CA LEU A 81 3.15 -4.06 -7.87
C LEU A 81 2.74 -2.58 -7.99
N ILE A 82 1.55 -2.27 -7.50
CA ILE A 82 1.07 -0.89 -7.30
C ILE A 82 0.85 -0.68 -5.80
N LEU A 83 1.20 0.51 -5.32
CA LEU A 83 1.07 0.86 -3.91
C LEU A 83 -0.04 1.90 -3.74
N CYS A 84 -0.90 1.68 -2.77
CA CYS A 84 -2.04 2.54 -2.49
C CYS A 84 -2.33 2.61 -0.98
N SER A 85 -3.34 3.36 -0.60
CA SER A 85 -3.98 3.21 0.70
C SER A 85 -4.96 2.05 0.66
N ASP A 86 -5.25 1.47 1.82
CA ASP A 86 -6.24 0.38 1.93
C ASP A 86 -7.61 0.81 1.39
N CYS A 87 -8.03 2.04 1.70
CA CYS A 87 -9.28 2.62 1.22
C CYS A 87 -9.17 4.14 1.17
N GLY A 88 -10.25 4.82 0.82
CA GLY A 88 -10.33 6.28 0.80
C GLY A 88 -10.23 6.91 2.19
N MET A 89 -9.71 8.13 2.25
CA MET A 89 -9.47 8.89 3.49
C MET A 89 -10.68 9.68 3.99
N GLY A 90 -11.89 9.35 3.52
CA GLY A 90 -13.14 10.08 3.84
C GLY A 90 -13.79 9.70 5.18
N ARG A 91 -13.01 9.33 6.20
CA ARG A 91 -13.53 8.91 7.49
C ARG A 91 -13.82 10.08 8.42
N GLU A 92 -14.78 9.86 9.33
CA GLU A 92 -14.97 10.73 10.48
C GLU A 92 -13.68 10.83 11.31
N GLY A 93 -13.29 12.05 11.65
CA GLY A 93 -12.03 12.34 12.36
C GLY A 93 -10.79 12.45 11.48
N MET A 94 -10.83 11.96 10.23
CA MET A 94 -9.73 12.10 9.28
C MET A 94 -9.77 13.47 8.62
N SER A 95 -8.94 14.40 9.07
CA SER A 95 -8.82 15.70 8.41
C SER A 95 -8.01 15.58 7.11
N ARG A 96 -8.20 16.57 6.21
CA ARG A 96 -7.39 16.70 4.99
C ARG A 96 -5.88 16.73 5.31
N ARG A 97 -5.51 17.32 6.43
CA ARG A 97 -4.13 17.42 6.90
C ARG A 97 -3.56 16.04 7.25
N HIS A 98 -4.32 15.19 7.97
CA HIS A 98 -3.91 13.82 8.28
C HIS A 98 -3.76 12.99 7.00
N ALA A 99 -4.73 13.06 6.10
CA ALA A 99 -4.68 12.37 4.82
C ALA A 99 -3.42 12.78 4.01
N TYR A 100 -3.10 14.07 3.99
CA TYR A 100 -1.89 14.57 3.33
C TYR A 100 -0.62 13.96 3.92
N TYR A 101 -0.45 13.94 5.24
CA TYR A 101 0.72 13.35 5.87
C TYR A 101 0.85 11.85 5.60
N LYS A 102 -0.27 11.13 5.57
CA LYS A 102 -0.28 9.71 5.20
C LYS A 102 0.18 9.51 3.75
N MET A 103 -0.23 10.37 2.82
CA MET A 103 0.23 10.31 1.43
C MET A 103 1.72 10.66 1.29
N VAL A 104 2.22 11.60 2.08
CA VAL A 104 3.67 11.88 2.15
C VAL A 104 4.44 10.64 2.61
N SER A 105 3.98 9.95 3.65
CA SER A 105 4.59 8.71 4.14
C SER A 105 4.58 7.60 3.08
N LEU A 106 3.47 7.48 2.33
CA LEU A 106 3.37 6.53 1.22
C LEU A 106 4.46 6.78 0.17
N VAL A 107 4.60 8.03 -0.28
CA VAL A 107 5.55 8.36 -1.34
C VAL A 107 6.99 8.23 -0.85
N LEU A 108 7.30 8.71 0.35
CA LEU A 108 8.64 8.59 0.92
C LEU A 108 9.04 7.13 1.15
N GLY A 109 8.16 6.31 1.72
CA GLY A 109 8.40 4.87 1.90
C GLY A 109 8.58 4.14 0.58
N THR A 110 7.79 4.48 -0.43
CA THR A 110 7.96 3.96 -1.80
C THR A 110 9.32 4.34 -2.37
N ASN A 111 9.75 5.59 -2.19
CA ASN A 111 11.05 6.06 -2.69
C ASN A 111 12.23 5.39 -1.99
N LEU A 112 12.13 5.04 -0.71
CA LEU A 112 13.14 4.21 -0.05
C LEU A 112 13.35 2.89 -0.78
N VAL A 113 12.27 2.17 -1.06
CA VAL A 113 12.35 0.87 -1.74
C VAL A 113 12.76 1.02 -3.22
N ARG A 114 12.26 2.04 -3.92
CA ARG A 114 12.71 2.32 -5.30
C ARG A 114 14.21 2.56 -5.37
N LYS A 115 14.77 3.30 -4.42
CA LYS A 115 16.21 3.52 -4.31
C LYS A 115 16.98 2.21 -4.09
N GLU A 116 16.49 1.34 -3.21
CA GLU A 116 17.07 0.02 -2.96
C GLU A 116 17.10 -0.85 -4.21
N LEU A 117 16.07 -0.76 -5.04
CA LEU A 117 15.92 -1.51 -6.29
C LEU A 117 16.63 -0.85 -7.49
N GLY A 118 17.25 0.31 -7.32
CA GLY A 118 17.85 1.07 -8.42
C GLY A 118 16.83 1.66 -9.39
N LEU A 119 15.59 1.85 -8.96
CA LEU A 119 14.51 2.42 -9.76
C LEU A 119 14.43 3.93 -9.60
N PRO A 120 13.94 4.67 -10.63
CA PRO A 120 13.68 6.10 -10.50
C PRO A 120 12.72 6.39 -9.36
N GLN A 121 13.05 7.35 -8.51
CA GLN A 121 12.18 7.81 -7.43
C GLN A 121 11.04 8.67 -7.99
N ALA A 122 9.89 8.65 -7.31
CA ALA A 122 8.80 9.57 -7.62
C ALA A 122 9.24 11.01 -7.34
N ASP A 123 8.97 11.90 -8.29
CA ASP A 123 9.19 13.34 -8.18
C ASP A 123 7.83 14.04 -8.14
N CYS A 124 7.39 14.37 -6.94
CA CYS A 124 6.13 15.06 -6.70
C CYS A 124 6.19 15.79 -5.35
N LEU A 125 5.22 16.65 -5.08
CA LEU A 125 5.18 17.43 -3.84
C LEU A 125 5.25 16.55 -2.57
N ALA A 126 4.61 15.38 -2.58
CA ALA A 126 4.63 14.44 -1.46
C ALA A 126 5.97 13.71 -1.28
N ALA A 127 6.88 13.81 -2.25
CA ALA A 127 8.22 13.23 -2.16
C ALA A 127 9.23 14.12 -1.40
N ASP A 128 8.87 15.36 -1.05
CA ASP A 128 9.74 16.27 -0.32
C ASP A 128 9.72 15.93 1.19
N PRO A 129 10.87 15.50 1.78
CA PRO A 129 10.94 15.11 3.19
C PRO A 129 10.54 16.20 4.18
N LYS A 130 10.58 17.49 3.76
CA LYS A 130 10.16 18.60 4.63
C LYS A 130 8.69 18.53 5.04
N PHE A 131 7.86 17.84 4.23
CA PHE A 131 6.44 17.64 4.51
C PHE A 131 6.14 16.39 5.35
N SER A 132 7.15 15.60 5.67
CA SER A 132 6.95 14.44 6.54
C SER A 132 6.63 14.87 7.97
N LEU A 133 5.57 14.26 8.54
CA LEU A 133 5.28 14.43 9.96
C LEU A 133 6.31 13.68 10.83
N ILE A 134 6.79 12.55 10.33
CA ILE A 134 7.75 11.68 11.02
C ILE A 134 9.10 11.86 10.33
N ARG A 135 10.04 12.44 11.04
CA ARG A 135 11.41 12.60 10.54
C ARG A 135 12.14 11.28 10.65
N THR A 136 12.63 10.80 9.52
CA THR A 136 13.66 9.73 9.52
C THR A 136 14.97 10.34 10.03
N THR A 137 15.47 9.81 11.09
CA THR A 137 16.82 10.11 11.60
C THR A 137 17.89 9.56 10.68
#